data_14cfd1561186d141ec1c94ca42235a47
#
_entry.id   14cfd1561186d141ec1c94ca42235a47
#
_cell.length_a   1.000
_cell.length_b   1.000
_cell.length_c   1.000
_cell.angle_alpha   90.00
_cell.angle_beta   90.00
_cell.angle_gamma   90.00
#
_symmetry.space_group_name_H-M   'P 1'
#
loop_
_entity.id
_entity.type
_entity.pdbx_description
1 polymer ?
#
loop_
_entity_poly.entity_id
_entity_poly.type
_entity_poly.pdbx_seq_one_letter_code
_entity_poly.pdbx_strand_id
1 'polypeptide(L)'
;MKFLKKLCIATIVFCFGTETFAEEWNVSVWGKRRAFTEHIEKLAELVSEKTNGEFTMNISYGGLSKNKENLDGISIGAFEMAQFCAGYHRDKNRVVTVLELPFLGVETLEQEVAVSSAVYAHPAATKEMEQWNAKLLMTSPMPQYNLVGTGDPRDTLEEFNGMRVRATGGLGQAFKAVGAVPTSVTATEAYQAMESGVVDTVAFAQHAHLSFGTINQADWWTANLNPGTVNCPVVAVSYTH
;
A
#
# COMPACT_ATOMS: atom_id res chain seq x y z
N MET A 1 -78.74 -38.53 3.19
CA MET A 1 -78.18 -37.19 3.16
C MET A 1 -76.75 -37.25 3.76
N LYS A 2 -75.73 -37.31 2.92
CA LYS A 2 -74.34 -37.35 3.36
C LYS A 2 -73.69 -36.00 3.10
N PHE A 3 -73.37 -35.26 4.18
CA PHE A 3 -72.64 -33.98 4.10
C PHE A 3 -71.14 -34.27 3.95
N LEU A 4 -70.61 -33.93 2.80
CA LEU A 4 -69.18 -34.02 2.45
C LEU A 4 -68.53 -32.69 2.93
N LYS A 5 -67.81 -32.70 4.04
CA LYS A 5 -66.99 -31.54 4.46
C LYS A 5 -65.72 -31.52 3.63
N LYS A 6 -65.58 -30.50 2.73
CA LYS A 6 -64.35 -30.17 2.05
C LYS A 6 -63.38 -29.48 3.02
N LEU A 7 -62.31 -30.16 3.37
CA LEU A 7 -61.21 -29.59 4.14
C LEU A 7 -60.25 -28.91 3.19
N CYS A 8 -60.25 -27.56 3.17
CA CYS A 8 -59.24 -26.79 2.45
C CYS A 8 -57.97 -26.74 3.31
N ILE A 9 -56.93 -27.49 2.89
CA ILE A 9 -55.58 -27.36 3.46
C ILE A 9 -54.93 -26.19 2.77
N ALA A 10 -54.78 -25.04 3.47
CA ALA A 10 -54.00 -23.91 3.04
C ALA A 10 -52.53 -24.24 3.30
N THR A 11 -51.79 -24.53 2.23
CA THR A 11 -50.33 -24.69 2.28
C THR A 11 -49.70 -23.31 2.46
N ILE A 12 -49.27 -22.98 3.67
CA ILE A 12 -48.46 -21.78 3.93
C ILE A 12 -47.02 -22.09 3.44
N VAL A 13 -46.65 -21.56 2.28
CA VAL A 13 -45.26 -21.57 1.82
C VAL A 13 -44.51 -20.54 2.65
N PHE A 14 -43.75 -20.99 3.63
CA PHE A 14 -42.77 -20.18 4.34
C PHE A 14 -41.61 -19.96 3.41
N CYS A 15 -41.56 -18.81 2.71
CA CYS A 15 -40.33 -18.33 2.08
C CYS A 15 -39.36 -17.97 3.18
N PHE A 16 -38.43 -18.85 3.53
CA PHE A 16 -37.23 -18.48 4.24
C PHE A 16 -36.40 -17.60 3.29
N GLY A 17 -36.60 -16.29 3.40
CA GLY A 17 -35.62 -15.34 2.87
C GLY A 17 -34.33 -15.60 3.64
N THR A 18 -33.31 -16.08 2.96
CA THR A 18 -31.95 -16.02 3.50
C THR A 18 -31.60 -14.55 3.58
N GLU A 19 -31.66 -13.98 4.78
CA GLU A 19 -31.06 -12.68 5.01
C GLU A 19 -29.56 -12.86 4.78
N THR A 20 -29.09 -12.51 3.59
CA THR A 20 -27.68 -12.33 3.32
C THR A 20 -27.26 -11.07 4.05
N PHE A 21 -26.59 -11.23 5.19
CA PHE A 21 -25.94 -10.11 5.85
C PHE A 21 -24.86 -9.59 4.90
N ALA A 22 -24.93 -8.29 4.59
CA ALA A 22 -23.87 -7.64 3.83
C ALA A 22 -22.55 -7.78 4.61
N GLU A 23 -21.54 -8.30 3.97
CA GLU A 23 -20.20 -8.41 4.56
C GLU A 23 -19.49 -7.05 4.41
N GLU A 24 -18.94 -6.53 5.49
CA GLU A 24 -18.17 -5.29 5.49
C GLU A 24 -16.74 -5.56 5.94
N TRP A 25 -15.77 -5.20 5.08
CA TRP A 25 -14.36 -5.26 5.41
C TRP A 25 -13.82 -3.90 5.82
N ASN A 26 -13.09 -3.85 6.91
CA ASN A 26 -12.30 -2.69 7.30
C ASN A 26 -10.97 -2.70 6.56
N VAL A 27 -10.70 -1.61 5.86
CA VAL A 27 -9.50 -1.45 5.03
C VAL A 27 -8.58 -0.42 5.65
N SER A 28 -7.42 -0.85 6.11
CA SER A 28 -6.40 0.06 6.66
C SER A 28 -5.55 0.65 5.55
N VAL A 29 -5.67 1.96 5.37
CA VAL A 29 -4.81 2.76 4.49
C VAL A 29 -4.08 3.79 5.34
N TRP A 30 -2.75 3.76 5.32
CA TRP A 30 -1.97 4.70 6.11
C TRP A 30 -1.95 6.11 5.52
N GLY A 31 -1.93 7.11 6.39
CA GLY A 31 -1.88 8.52 6.04
C GLY A 31 -3.23 9.07 5.57
N LYS A 32 -3.19 10.16 4.81
CA LYS A 32 -4.39 10.87 4.34
C LYS A 32 -4.89 10.29 3.00
N ARG A 33 -6.15 10.57 2.67
CA ARG A 33 -6.69 10.38 1.32
C ARG A 33 -5.88 11.20 0.31
N ARG A 34 -5.47 10.59 -0.80
CA ARG A 34 -4.63 11.20 -1.83
C ARG A 34 -4.63 10.34 -3.10
N ALA A 35 -4.03 10.80 -4.20
CA ALA A 35 -3.95 10.06 -5.46
C ALA A 35 -3.49 8.60 -5.29
N PHE A 36 -2.53 8.36 -4.39
CA PHE A 36 -2.03 7.02 -4.07
C PHE A 36 -3.09 6.06 -3.46
N THR A 37 -4.25 6.53 -3.04
CA THR A 37 -5.31 5.70 -2.42
C THR A 37 -6.51 5.47 -3.33
N GLU A 38 -6.61 6.17 -4.46
CA GLU A 38 -7.78 6.16 -5.35
C GLU A 38 -8.08 4.78 -5.94
N HIS A 39 -7.07 3.96 -6.21
CA HIS A 39 -7.26 2.60 -6.73
C HIS A 39 -7.96 1.69 -5.71
N ILE A 40 -7.77 1.90 -4.40
CA ILE A 40 -8.46 1.17 -3.34
C ILE A 40 -9.93 1.63 -3.27
N GLU A 41 -10.16 2.93 -3.41
CA GLU A 41 -11.52 3.49 -3.47
C GLU A 41 -12.28 2.93 -4.68
N LYS A 42 -11.59 2.85 -5.85
CA LYS A 42 -12.19 2.26 -7.04
C LYS A 42 -12.43 0.76 -6.90
N LEU A 43 -11.55 0.03 -6.21
CA LEU A 43 -11.79 -1.36 -5.88
C LEU A 43 -13.05 -1.52 -5.01
N ALA A 44 -13.19 -0.71 -3.96
CA ALA A 44 -14.35 -0.75 -3.06
C ALA A 44 -15.66 -0.48 -3.82
N GLU A 45 -15.68 0.52 -4.70
CA GLU A 45 -16.80 0.83 -5.59
C GLU A 45 -17.17 -0.37 -6.47
N LEU A 46 -16.18 -0.92 -7.21
CA LEU A 46 -16.40 -2.02 -8.14
C LEU A 46 -16.86 -3.32 -7.45
N VAL A 47 -16.34 -3.61 -6.26
CA VAL A 47 -16.76 -4.79 -5.49
C VAL A 47 -18.19 -4.62 -5.00
N SER A 48 -18.54 -3.46 -4.44
CA SER A 48 -19.91 -3.16 -4.01
C SER A 48 -20.91 -3.24 -5.17
N GLU A 49 -20.57 -2.66 -6.33
CA GLU A 49 -21.40 -2.75 -7.54
C GLU A 49 -21.61 -4.19 -8.00
N LYS A 50 -20.52 -4.99 -8.09
CA LYS A 50 -20.57 -6.38 -8.56
C LYS A 50 -21.31 -7.34 -7.62
N THR A 51 -21.35 -7.00 -6.35
CA THR A 51 -22.05 -7.80 -5.33
C THR A 51 -23.42 -7.23 -4.97
N ASN A 52 -23.91 -6.21 -5.70
CA ASN A 52 -25.15 -5.48 -5.38
C ASN A 52 -25.21 -5.01 -3.92
N GLY A 53 -24.06 -4.62 -3.35
CA GLY A 53 -23.94 -4.16 -1.98
C GLY A 53 -23.85 -5.27 -0.92
N GLU A 54 -23.83 -6.55 -1.32
CA GLU A 54 -23.66 -7.67 -0.38
C GLU A 54 -22.25 -7.73 0.22
N PHE A 55 -21.26 -7.09 -0.45
CA PHE A 55 -19.91 -6.91 0.07
C PHE A 55 -19.50 -5.44 -0.03
N THR A 56 -19.06 -4.86 1.08
CA THR A 56 -18.63 -3.47 1.15
C THR A 56 -17.26 -3.33 1.82
N MET A 57 -16.58 -2.21 1.57
CA MET A 57 -15.28 -1.89 2.15
C MET A 57 -15.32 -0.53 2.84
N ASN A 58 -15.04 -0.52 4.14
CA ASN A 58 -14.92 0.69 4.95
C ASN A 58 -13.44 1.13 5.00
N ILE A 59 -13.08 2.15 4.21
CA ILE A 59 -11.69 2.60 4.06
C ILE A 59 -11.35 3.60 5.16
N SER A 60 -10.37 3.25 6.01
CA SER A 60 -9.86 4.11 7.07
C SER A 60 -8.51 4.69 6.71
N TYR A 61 -8.42 6.01 6.65
CA TYR A 61 -7.19 6.75 6.31
C TYR A 61 -6.41 7.09 7.57
N GLY A 62 -5.50 6.21 7.97
CA GLY A 62 -4.61 6.37 9.12
C GLY A 62 -5.26 6.11 10.48
N GLY A 63 -6.54 5.71 10.52
CA GLY A 63 -7.28 5.49 11.77
C GLY A 63 -7.08 4.10 12.37
N LEU A 64 -6.77 3.08 11.56
CA LEU A 64 -6.65 1.70 12.04
C LEU A 64 -5.20 1.31 12.37
N SER A 65 -4.23 1.78 11.58
CA SER A 65 -2.82 1.49 11.84
C SER A 65 -1.89 2.56 11.27
N LYS A 66 -0.67 2.61 11.79
CA LYS A 66 0.41 3.45 11.25
C LYS A 66 1.15 2.74 10.12
N ASN A 67 2.00 3.48 9.41
CA ASN A 67 2.78 3.00 8.26
C ASN A 67 3.56 1.69 8.51
N LYS A 68 4.07 1.50 9.73
CA LYS A 68 4.89 0.33 10.11
C LYS A 68 4.11 -0.77 10.82
N GLU A 69 2.79 -0.66 10.92
CA GLU A 69 1.92 -1.55 11.70
C GLU A 69 0.89 -2.31 10.85
N ASN A 70 0.71 -1.93 9.57
CA ASN A 70 -0.36 -2.50 8.72
C ASN A 70 -0.24 -4.03 8.57
N LEU A 71 0.97 -4.55 8.34
CA LEU A 71 1.17 -5.99 8.16
C LEU A 71 0.95 -6.75 9.47
N ASP A 72 1.31 -6.14 10.61
CA ASP A 72 1.03 -6.71 11.93
C ASP A 72 -0.47 -6.77 12.21
N GLY A 73 -1.20 -5.69 11.85
CA GLY A 73 -2.65 -5.64 11.97
C GLY A 73 -3.35 -6.74 11.15
N ILE A 74 -2.92 -6.97 9.92
CA ILE A 74 -3.40 -8.10 9.10
C ILE A 74 -3.09 -9.43 9.77
N SER A 75 -1.86 -9.61 10.26
CA SER A 75 -1.42 -10.90 10.82
C SER A 75 -2.26 -11.35 12.03
N ILE A 76 -2.78 -10.41 12.79
CA ILE A 76 -3.64 -10.68 13.97
C ILE A 76 -5.14 -10.51 13.69
N GLY A 77 -5.53 -10.20 12.45
CA GLY A 77 -6.93 -10.00 12.06
C GLY A 77 -7.57 -8.75 12.66
N ALA A 78 -6.80 -7.68 12.90
CA ALA A 78 -7.34 -6.41 13.42
C ALA A 78 -8.19 -5.66 12.38
N PHE A 79 -8.01 -5.97 11.12
CA PHE A 79 -8.79 -5.52 9.97
C PHE A 79 -8.56 -6.50 8.82
N GLU A 80 -9.51 -6.54 7.87
CA GLU A 80 -9.56 -7.57 6.85
C GLU A 80 -8.65 -7.26 5.66
N MET A 81 -8.35 -6.00 5.41
CA MET A 81 -7.54 -5.56 4.26
C MET A 81 -6.63 -4.38 4.63
N ALA A 82 -5.47 -4.30 4.01
CA ALA A 82 -4.55 -3.18 4.19
C ALA A 82 -3.74 -2.86 2.94
N GLN A 83 -3.38 -1.58 2.80
CA GLN A 83 -2.29 -1.14 1.95
C GLN A 83 -1.03 -0.96 2.82
N PHE A 84 0.02 -1.69 2.53
CA PHE A 84 1.31 -1.48 3.20
C PHE A 84 2.43 -1.23 2.18
N CYS A 85 3.52 -0.60 2.57
CA CYS A 85 4.70 -0.47 1.72
C CYS A 85 5.79 -1.42 2.21
N ALA A 86 6.29 -2.25 1.31
CA ALA A 86 7.21 -3.34 1.62
C ALA A 86 8.48 -2.87 2.36
N GLY A 87 9.01 -1.72 2.00
CA GLY A 87 10.19 -1.14 2.64
C GLY A 87 10.04 -0.79 4.12
N TYR A 88 8.80 -0.61 4.62
CA TYR A 88 8.57 -0.41 6.07
C TYR A 88 8.57 -1.71 6.88
N HIS A 89 8.40 -2.85 6.20
CA HIS A 89 8.32 -4.18 6.80
C HIS A 89 9.40 -5.12 6.27
N ARG A 90 10.56 -4.59 5.94
CA ARG A 90 11.61 -5.28 5.19
C ARG A 90 12.02 -6.63 5.79
N ASP A 91 12.02 -6.75 7.10
CA ASP A 91 12.37 -8.00 7.78
C ASP A 91 11.30 -9.09 7.65
N LYS A 92 10.08 -8.70 7.25
CA LYS A 92 8.90 -9.56 7.16
C LYS A 92 8.52 -9.96 5.73
N ASN A 93 9.01 -9.23 4.71
CA ASN A 93 8.62 -9.46 3.31
C ASN A 93 9.79 -9.25 2.33
N ARG A 94 10.82 -10.03 2.47
CA ARG A 94 12.06 -9.93 1.67
C ARG A 94 11.84 -10.20 0.19
N VAL A 95 10.91 -11.11 -0.14
CA VAL A 95 10.61 -11.45 -1.54
C VAL A 95 9.95 -10.28 -2.25
N VAL A 96 8.96 -9.64 -1.61
CA VAL A 96 8.27 -8.48 -2.20
C VAL A 96 9.19 -7.27 -2.33
N THR A 97 10.14 -7.10 -1.39
CA THR A 97 11.10 -5.99 -1.47
C THR A 97 12.08 -6.06 -2.65
N VAL A 98 12.15 -7.18 -3.38
CA VAL A 98 12.89 -7.26 -4.64
C VAL A 98 12.42 -6.23 -5.67
N LEU A 99 11.13 -5.86 -5.61
CA LEU A 99 10.53 -4.83 -6.46
C LEU A 99 11.00 -3.40 -6.14
N GLU A 100 11.70 -3.21 -5.05
CA GLU A 100 12.30 -1.93 -4.65
C GLU A 100 13.79 -1.84 -4.98
N LEU A 101 14.35 -2.81 -5.71
CA LEU A 101 15.72 -2.75 -6.17
C LEU A 101 15.88 -1.59 -7.18
N PRO A 102 16.99 -0.85 -7.12
CA PRO A 102 17.24 0.24 -8.05
C PRO A 102 17.47 -0.29 -9.47
N PHE A 103 17.11 0.53 -10.45
CA PHE A 103 17.40 0.31 -11.87
C PHE A 103 16.83 -1.01 -12.44
N LEU A 104 15.63 -1.42 -12.01
CA LEU A 104 14.93 -2.61 -12.54
C LEU A 104 14.49 -2.46 -14.01
N GLY A 105 14.65 -1.30 -14.63
CA GLY A 105 14.21 -1.05 -16.00
C GLY A 105 12.70 -0.92 -16.17
N VAL A 106 11.98 -0.68 -15.08
CA VAL A 106 10.54 -0.41 -15.08
C VAL A 106 10.33 1.08 -15.29
N GLU A 107 9.79 1.47 -16.44
CA GLU A 107 9.68 2.87 -16.85
C GLU A 107 8.22 3.39 -16.77
N THR A 108 7.22 2.49 -16.89
CA THR A 108 5.81 2.86 -16.89
C THR A 108 5.04 2.20 -15.76
N LEU A 109 3.89 2.78 -15.38
CA LEU A 109 3.02 2.19 -14.36
C LEU A 109 2.45 0.83 -14.79
N GLU A 110 2.19 0.64 -16.08
CA GLU A 110 1.74 -0.62 -16.64
C GLU A 110 2.79 -1.72 -16.48
N GLN A 111 4.07 -1.40 -16.75
CA GLN A 111 5.18 -2.32 -16.51
C GLN A 111 5.31 -2.65 -15.02
N GLU A 112 5.17 -1.67 -14.13
CA GLU A 112 5.21 -1.89 -12.68
C GLU A 112 4.10 -2.82 -12.23
N VAL A 113 2.88 -2.61 -12.70
CA VAL A 113 1.73 -3.51 -12.41
C VAL A 113 2.01 -4.92 -12.89
N ALA A 114 2.53 -5.09 -14.12
CA ALA A 114 2.82 -6.39 -14.69
C ALA A 114 3.91 -7.15 -13.91
N VAL A 115 5.03 -6.47 -13.60
CA VAL A 115 6.15 -7.06 -12.86
C VAL A 115 5.74 -7.38 -11.42
N SER A 116 5.05 -6.45 -10.75
CA SER A 116 4.53 -6.67 -9.39
C SER A 116 3.57 -7.85 -9.34
N SER A 117 2.64 -7.95 -10.29
CA SER A 117 1.68 -9.06 -10.37
C SER A 117 2.38 -10.40 -10.54
N ALA A 118 3.43 -10.46 -11.38
CA ALA A 118 4.23 -11.67 -11.57
C ALA A 118 4.97 -12.08 -10.29
N VAL A 119 5.55 -11.13 -9.55
CA VAL A 119 6.19 -11.41 -8.26
C VAL A 119 5.18 -11.84 -7.21
N TYR A 120 4.01 -11.21 -7.14
CA TYR A 120 2.97 -11.57 -6.16
C TYR A 120 2.39 -12.97 -6.41
N ALA A 121 2.32 -13.40 -7.66
CA ALA A 121 1.91 -14.76 -8.03
C ALA A 121 3.01 -15.81 -7.80
N HIS A 122 4.25 -15.40 -7.52
CA HIS A 122 5.35 -16.34 -7.32
C HIS A 122 5.19 -17.09 -5.98
N PRO A 123 5.38 -18.43 -5.95
CA PRO A 123 5.20 -19.24 -4.74
C PRO A 123 6.01 -18.77 -3.52
N ALA A 124 7.20 -18.19 -3.74
CA ALA A 124 8.01 -17.65 -2.65
C ALA A 124 7.35 -16.44 -1.97
N ALA A 125 6.71 -15.54 -2.76
CA ALA A 125 5.99 -14.39 -2.22
C ALA A 125 4.74 -14.83 -1.45
N THR A 126 3.96 -15.75 -2.02
CA THR A 126 2.79 -16.33 -1.35
C THR A 126 3.17 -16.97 -0.02
N LYS A 127 4.18 -17.84 -0.02
CA LYS A 127 4.67 -18.52 1.20
C LYS A 127 5.19 -17.55 2.26
N GLU A 128 5.84 -16.45 1.84
CA GLU A 128 6.30 -15.41 2.76
C GLU A 128 5.13 -14.68 3.42
N MET A 129 4.10 -14.32 2.63
CA MET A 129 2.93 -13.62 3.14
C MET A 129 2.02 -14.49 4.01
N GLU A 130 1.92 -15.79 3.73
CA GLU A 130 1.18 -16.73 4.57
C GLU A 130 1.65 -16.74 6.02
N GLN A 131 2.94 -16.49 6.29
CA GLN A 131 3.48 -16.38 7.65
C GLN A 131 2.87 -15.21 8.44
N TRP A 132 2.35 -14.23 7.73
CA TRP A 132 1.69 -13.03 8.26
C TRP A 132 0.18 -13.06 8.08
N ASN A 133 -0.40 -14.22 7.81
CA ASN A 133 -1.83 -14.37 7.56
C ASN A 133 -2.32 -13.42 6.45
N ALA A 134 -1.48 -13.15 5.46
CA ALA A 134 -1.71 -12.17 4.42
C ALA A 134 -1.71 -12.82 3.02
N LYS A 135 -2.61 -12.35 2.16
CA LYS A 135 -2.67 -12.67 0.73
C LYS A 135 -2.49 -11.40 -0.08
N LEU A 136 -1.50 -11.40 -0.98
CA LEU A 136 -1.30 -10.31 -1.93
C LEU A 136 -2.44 -10.26 -2.94
N LEU A 137 -3.07 -9.11 -3.10
CA LEU A 137 -4.20 -8.90 -4.02
C LEU A 137 -3.77 -8.11 -5.25
N MET A 138 -3.17 -6.95 -5.06
CA MET A 138 -2.75 -6.06 -6.13
C MET A 138 -1.64 -5.13 -5.67
N THR A 139 -0.92 -4.52 -6.62
CA THR A 139 0.03 -3.45 -6.34
C THR A 139 -0.67 -2.10 -6.27
N SER A 140 -0.08 -1.17 -5.52
CA SER A 140 -0.35 0.26 -5.62
C SER A 140 0.78 0.87 -6.44
N PRO A 141 0.61 1.04 -7.76
CA PRO A 141 1.70 1.46 -8.62
C PRO A 141 2.14 2.89 -8.29
N MET A 142 3.45 3.10 -8.30
CA MET A 142 4.06 4.40 -8.00
C MET A 142 5.08 4.79 -9.07
N PRO A 143 5.09 6.05 -9.50
CA PRO A 143 6.12 6.53 -10.42
C PRO A 143 7.49 6.51 -9.75
N GLN A 144 8.52 6.61 -10.57
CA GLN A 144 9.91 6.70 -10.14
C GLN A 144 10.10 7.82 -9.11
N TYR A 145 10.96 7.57 -8.15
CA TYR A 145 11.27 8.52 -7.09
C TYR A 145 12.27 9.56 -7.57
N ASN A 146 12.14 10.74 -7.02
CA ASN A 146 13.07 11.84 -7.18
C ASN A 146 13.39 12.44 -5.82
N LEU A 147 14.36 13.33 -5.77
CA LEU A 147 14.81 13.97 -4.57
C LEU A 147 14.33 15.42 -4.51
N VAL A 148 13.99 15.87 -3.31
CA VAL A 148 13.98 17.27 -2.92
C VAL A 148 14.91 17.44 -1.73
N GLY A 149 15.61 18.55 -1.65
CA GLY A 149 16.58 18.77 -0.58
C GLY A 149 16.76 20.23 -0.22
N THR A 150 17.40 20.43 0.92
CA THR A 150 17.80 21.75 1.44
C THR A 150 19.27 22.03 1.14
N GLY A 151 19.64 23.31 1.06
CA GLY A 151 20.99 23.76 0.76
C GLY A 151 21.37 23.60 -0.71
N ASP A 152 22.63 23.27 -0.99
CA ASP A 152 23.13 23.16 -2.34
C ASP A 152 22.67 21.85 -3.03
N PRO A 153 22.30 21.91 -4.33
CA PRO A 153 21.95 20.71 -5.08
C PRO A 153 23.15 19.77 -5.21
N ARG A 154 22.86 18.47 -5.44
CA ARG A 154 23.87 17.42 -5.62
C ARG A 154 23.92 17.01 -7.08
N ASP A 155 24.98 17.41 -7.76
CA ASP A 155 25.16 17.21 -9.22
C ASP A 155 26.06 16.02 -9.54
N THR A 156 26.86 15.55 -8.59
CA THR A 156 27.77 14.41 -8.73
C THR A 156 27.53 13.33 -7.69
N LEU A 157 27.98 12.10 -7.96
CA LEU A 157 27.83 10.99 -7.02
C LEU A 157 28.65 11.21 -5.73
N GLU A 158 29.78 11.89 -5.83
CA GLU A 158 30.66 12.22 -4.71
C GLU A 158 29.97 13.12 -3.69
N GLU A 159 29.10 14.03 -4.16
CA GLU A 159 28.36 14.95 -3.30
C GLU A 159 27.23 14.28 -2.49
N PHE A 160 26.88 13.04 -2.84
CA PHE A 160 25.98 12.24 -2.02
C PHE A 160 26.66 11.72 -0.74
N ASN A 161 27.99 11.73 -0.69
CA ASN A 161 28.70 11.23 0.49
C ASN A 161 28.36 12.03 1.75
N GLY A 162 27.87 11.35 2.77
CA GLY A 162 27.41 11.93 4.03
C GLY A 162 26.06 12.63 3.98
N MET A 163 25.40 12.74 2.82
CA MET A 163 24.08 13.33 2.70
C MET A 163 23.04 12.50 3.47
N ARG A 164 22.34 13.11 4.41
CA ARG A 164 21.26 12.46 5.15
C ARG A 164 19.99 12.43 4.30
N VAL A 165 19.59 11.25 3.84
CA VAL A 165 18.46 11.09 2.94
C VAL A 165 17.35 10.26 3.56
N ARG A 166 16.13 10.77 3.53
CA ARG A 166 14.95 9.95 3.78
C ARG A 166 14.74 9.04 2.58
N ALA A 167 15.07 7.77 2.76
CA ALA A 167 14.82 6.72 1.78
C ALA A 167 14.56 5.39 2.49
N THR A 168 13.65 4.57 1.95
CA THR A 168 13.28 3.28 2.54
C THR A 168 13.63 2.13 1.59
N GLY A 169 13.62 0.91 2.09
CA GLY A 169 13.76 -0.30 1.29
C GLY A 169 15.02 -0.35 0.42
N GLY A 170 14.84 -0.75 -0.82
CA GLY A 170 15.92 -0.86 -1.82
C GLY A 170 16.55 0.47 -2.18
N LEU A 171 15.75 1.55 -2.26
CA LEU A 171 16.27 2.90 -2.50
C LEU A 171 17.23 3.36 -1.40
N GLY A 172 16.93 3.07 -0.13
CA GLY A 172 17.85 3.36 0.97
C GLY A 172 19.19 2.65 0.79
N GLN A 173 19.19 1.41 0.29
CA GLN A 173 20.44 0.69 -0.01
C GLN A 173 21.20 1.30 -1.19
N ALA A 174 20.50 1.75 -2.23
CA ALA A 174 21.12 2.44 -3.36
C ALA A 174 21.83 3.73 -2.92
N PHE A 175 21.17 4.58 -2.14
CA PHE A 175 21.80 5.79 -1.59
C PHE A 175 22.97 5.48 -0.67
N LYS A 176 22.88 4.42 0.14
CA LYS A 176 24.00 3.98 0.96
C LYS A 176 25.21 3.56 0.12
N ALA A 177 24.98 2.93 -1.02
CA ALA A 177 26.07 2.50 -1.91
C ALA A 177 26.88 3.67 -2.51
N VAL A 178 26.27 4.84 -2.61
CA VAL A 178 26.95 6.10 -3.05
C VAL A 178 27.38 6.98 -1.88
N GLY A 179 27.45 6.41 -0.66
CA GLY A 179 27.99 7.10 0.51
C GLY A 179 26.98 7.97 1.28
N ALA A 180 25.71 8.04 0.86
CA ALA A 180 24.69 8.75 1.62
C ALA A 180 24.30 7.99 2.90
N VAL A 181 23.66 8.69 3.82
CA VAL A 181 23.18 8.18 5.10
C VAL A 181 21.63 8.06 5.06
N PRO A 182 21.09 6.91 4.64
CA PRO A 182 19.66 6.74 4.54
C PRO A 182 19.01 6.61 5.93
N THR A 183 17.90 7.29 6.11
CA THR A 183 17.08 7.24 7.32
C THR A 183 15.68 6.79 6.94
N SER A 184 15.21 5.70 7.55
CA SER A 184 13.88 5.13 7.29
C SER A 184 12.80 5.83 8.13
N VAL A 185 12.63 7.13 7.88
CA VAL A 185 11.50 7.93 8.40
C VAL A 185 10.28 7.63 7.56
N THR A 186 9.10 7.52 8.18
CA THR A 186 7.86 7.28 7.45
C THR A 186 7.47 8.47 6.57
N ALA A 187 6.61 8.24 5.58
CA ALA A 187 6.18 9.31 4.68
C ALA A 187 5.44 10.44 5.43
N THR A 188 4.67 10.10 6.45
CA THR A 188 3.92 11.05 7.28
C THR A 188 4.81 11.90 8.19
N GLU A 189 6.03 11.44 8.46
CA GLU A 189 7.03 12.13 9.31
C GLU A 189 8.08 12.89 8.49
N ALA A 190 8.09 12.71 7.16
CA ALA A 190 9.15 13.22 6.29
C ALA A 190 9.28 14.75 6.32
N TYR A 191 8.15 15.48 6.37
CA TYR A 191 8.14 16.93 6.49
C TYR A 191 8.87 17.39 7.76
N GLN A 192 8.46 16.83 8.89
CA GLN A 192 9.04 17.18 10.19
C GLN A 192 10.52 16.78 10.29
N ALA A 193 10.90 15.64 9.68
CA ALA A 193 12.29 15.21 9.66
C ALA A 193 13.19 16.14 8.84
N MET A 194 12.66 16.70 7.75
CA MET A 194 13.36 17.70 6.94
C MET A 194 13.44 19.05 7.67
N GLU A 195 12.33 19.52 8.25
CA GLU A 195 12.25 20.76 9.01
C GLU A 195 13.21 20.78 10.21
N SER A 196 13.30 19.66 10.94
CA SER A 196 14.17 19.52 12.10
C SER A 196 15.63 19.19 11.77
N GLY A 197 15.97 19.04 10.48
CA GLY A 197 17.31 18.67 10.04
C GLY A 197 17.74 17.23 10.38
N VAL A 198 16.79 16.33 10.65
CA VAL A 198 17.09 14.88 10.76
C VAL A 198 17.53 14.33 9.43
N VAL A 199 16.96 14.85 8.34
CA VAL A 199 17.38 14.57 6.96
C VAL A 199 17.55 15.88 6.19
N ASP A 200 18.49 15.89 5.25
CA ASP A 200 18.74 17.03 4.35
C ASP A 200 17.90 16.90 3.09
N THR A 201 17.52 15.66 2.75
CA THR A 201 16.93 15.28 1.46
C THR A 201 15.86 14.23 1.68
N VAL A 202 14.82 14.28 0.87
CA VAL A 202 13.71 13.30 0.87
C VAL A 202 13.56 12.70 -0.51
N ALA A 203 13.56 11.37 -0.58
CA ALA A 203 13.22 10.60 -1.78
C ALA A 203 11.73 10.23 -1.74
N PHE A 204 11.00 10.70 -2.75
CA PHE A 204 9.57 10.39 -2.97
C PHE A 204 9.23 10.36 -4.47
N ALA A 205 8.11 9.73 -4.78
CA ALA A 205 7.39 10.02 -6.01
C ALA A 205 6.86 11.47 -6.00
N GLN A 206 6.78 12.12 -7.15
CA GLN A 206 6.44 13.55 -7.27
C GLN A 206 5.17 13.94 -6.51
N HIS A 207 4.09 13.16 -6.66
CA HIS A 207 2.82 13.42 -5.97
C HIS A 207 2.94 13.36 -4.43
N ALA A 208 3.89 12.56 -3.91
CA ALA A 208 4.10 12.45 -2.47
C ALA A 208 4.81 13.69 -1.90
N HIS A 209 5.72 14.31 -2.65
CA HIS A 209 6.29 15.61 -2.25
C HIS A 209 5.23 16.68 -2.06
N LEU A 210 4.21 16.70 -2.94
CA LEU A 210 3.06 17.60 -2.80
C LEU A 210 2.17 17.20 -1.61
N SER A 211 1.82 15.93 -1.51
CA SER A 211 0.89 15.43 -0.47
C SER A 211 1.41 15.59 0.94
N PHE A 212 2.72 15.45 1.14
CA PHE A 212 3.39 15.57 2.43
C PHE A 212 4.09 16.91 2.64
N GLY A 213 4.01 17.81 1.66
CA GLY A 213 4.50 19.18 1.77
C GLY A 213 6.03 19.33 1.74
N THR A 214 6.80 18.29 1.50
CA THR A 214 8.28 18.36 1.53
C THR A 214 8.85 19.29 0.47
N ILE A 215 8.12 19.49 -0.64
CA ILE A 215 8.51 20.45 -1.68
C ILE A 215 8.54 21.91 -1.16
N ASN A 216 7.75 22.24 -0.13
CA ASN A 216 7.68 23.59 0.40
C ASN A 216 8.92 23.98 1.25
N GLN A 217 9.74 23.00 1.62
CA GLN A 217 10.98 23.20 2.38
C GLN A 217 12.24 23.05 1.52
N ALA A 218 12.05 22.64 0.24
CA ALA A 218 13.14 22.32 -0.62
C ALA A 218 13.71 23.56 -1.32
N ASP A 219 15.02 23.66 -1.38
CA ASP A 219 15.76 24.62 -2.18
C ASP A 219 16.03 24.10 -3.60
N TRP A 220 16.01 22.76 -3.76
CA TRP A 220 16.27 22.08 -5.03
C TRP A 220 15.50 20.78 -5.16
N TRP A 221 15.40 20.28 -6.40
CA TRP A 221 14.82 18.97 -6.73
C TRP A 221 15.49 18.34 -7.93
N THR A 222 15.46 16.99 -8.01
CA THR A 222 15.94 16.25 -9.18
C THR A 222 14.78 15.96 -10.12
N ALA A 223 14.97 16.23 -11.42
CA ALA A 223 13.93 16.02 -12.41
C ALA A 223 13.85 14.57 -12.91
N ASN A 224 14.98 13.93 -13.12
CA ASN A 224 15.08 12.65 -13.85
C ASN A 224 16.09 11.68 -13.21
N LEU A 225 16.21 11.67 -11.90
CA LEU A 225 17.10 10.73 -11.23
C LEU A 225 16.64 9.28 -11.40
N ASN A 226 15.36 9.05 -11.25
CA ASN A 226 14.64 7.79 -11.49
C ASN A 226 15.39 6.52 -11.02
N PRO A 227 15.89 6.47 -9.77
CA PRO A 227 16.67 5.33 -9.29
C PRO A 227 15.82 4.09 -9.05
N GLY A 228 14.52 4.24 -8.97
CA GLY A 228 13.56 3.21 -8.64
C GLY A 228 12.34 3.78 -7.92
N THR A 229 11.49 2.89 -7.45
CA THR A 229 10.28 3.22 -6.70
C THR A 229 10.19 2.35 -5.45
N VAL A 230 9.20 2.58 -4.59
CA VAL A 230 8.84 1.64 -3.52
C VAL A 230 7.67 0.79 -3.96
N ASN A 231 7.59 -0.44 -3.48
CA ASN A 231 6.47 -1.33 -3.75
C ASN A 231 5.50 -1.33 -2.57
N CYS A 232 4.25 -1.04 -2.85
CA CYS A 232 3.21 -0.97 -1.82
C CYS A 232 2.04 -1.90 -2.19
N PRO A 233 2.08 -3.17 -1.74
CA PRO A 233 0.98 -4.10 -1.95
C PRO A 233 -0.30 -3.71 -1.23
N VAL A 234 -1.42 -4.13 -1.79
CA VAL A 234 -2.69 -4.30 -1.10
C VAL A 234 -2.83 -5.76 -0.74
N VAL A 235 -3.08 -6.03 0.52
CA VAL A 235 -3.23 -7.38 1.06
C VAL A 235 -4.56 -7.55 1.76
N ALA A 236 -5.09 -8.77 1.74
CA ALA A 236 -6.18 -9.18 2.60
C ALA A 236 -5.72 -10.26 3.57
N VAL A 237 -6.49 -10.51 4.62
CA VAL A 237 -6.33 -11.68 5.49
C VAL A 237 -6.44 -12.96 4.66
N SER A 238 -5.61 -13.95 4.98
CA SER A 238 -5.54 -15.21 4.21
C SER A 238 -6.41 -16.33 4.80
N TYR A 239 -7.04 -16.12 5.96
CA TYR A 239 -7.86 -17.17 6.51
C TYR A 239 -9.07 -17.45 5.64
N THR A 240 -9.23 -18.71 5.32
CA THR A 240 -10.46 -19.24 4.77
C THR A 240 -11.36 -19.61 5.94
N HIS A 241 -12.51 -19.02 5.96
CA HIS A 241 -13.57 -19.45 6.88
C HIS A 241 -14.22 -20.74 6.39
#